data_39c845e09f8860c70678e2b87c6d28af
#
_entry.id   39c845e09f8860c70678e2b87c6d28af
#
_cell.length_a   1.000
_cell.length_b   1.000
_cell.length_c   1.000
_cell.angle_alpha   90.00
_cell.angle_beta   90.00
_cell.angle_gamma   90.00
#
_symmetry.space_group_name_H-M   'P 1'
#
loop_
_entity.id
_entity.type
_entity.pdbx_description
1 polymer ?
#
loop_
_entity_poly.entity_id
_entity_poly.type
_entity_poly.pdbx_seq_one_letter_code
_entity_poly.pdbx_strand_id
1 'polypeptide(L)'
;MKNLYFLVALVAVGIFLGMLATSPIAGQAQPAGKLILWADFAVFQPPPHPENCTVKNRFKKGEPVGFRLYALDGGTNQPEPSAQIVVHIKHGGKTYDIPALYRGVPQKNSDTGTDMPVRANQWTAKWKVPNDAPTGTVQYSATARDRFGRTAEWKPQGGEPSWVTIVQ
;
A
#
# COMPACT_ATOMS: atom_id res chain seq x y z
N MET A 1 0.17 6.48 -69.10
CA MET A 1 0.71 5.32 -68.35
C MET A 1 1.58 5.69 -67.13
N LYS A 2 2.29 6.82 -67.11
CA LYS A 2 3.11 7.25 -65.95
C LYS A 2 2.32 7.53 -64.68
N ASN A 3 1.08 8.02 -64.79
CA ASN A 3 0.25 8.38 -63.60
C ASN A 3 -0.37 7.18 -62.89
N LEU A 4 -0.50 6.03 -63.57
CA LEU A 4 -1.08 4.83 -62.97
C LEU A 4 -0.13 4.17 -61.98
N TYR A 5 1.19 4.19 -62.24
CA TYR A 5 2.21 3.64 -61.33
C TYR A 5 2.35 4.49 -60.04
N PHE A 6 2.15 5.81 -60.17
CA PHE A 6 2.22 6.70 -59.02
C PHE A 6 1.07 6.47 -58.03
N LEU A 7 -0.13 6.19 -58.54
CA LEU A 7 -1.31 5.91 -57.73
C LEU A 7 -1.22 4.55 -57.02
N VAL A 8 -0.67 3.52 -57.68
CA VAL A 8 -0.44 2.20 -57.12
C VAL A 8 0.63 2.26 -56.00
N ALA A 9 1.69 3.04 -56.18
CA ALA A 9 2.74 3.21 -55.18
C ALA A 9 2.22 3.93 -53.92
N LEU A 10 1.36 4.93 -54.06
CA LEU A 10 0.76 5.64 -52.93
C LEU A 10 -0.19 4.73 -52.11
N VAL A 11 -0.98 3.88 -52.75
CA VAL A 11 -1.85 2.93 -52.10
C VAL A 11 -1.05 1.85 -51.32
N ALA A 12 0.03 1.37 -51.91
CA ALA A 12 0.92 0.37 -51.26
C ALA A 12 1.62 0.94 -50.00
N VAL A 13 2.09 2.20 -50.06
CA VAL A 13 2.69 2.86 -48.88
C VAL A 13 1.65 3.14 -47.80
N GLY A 14 0.42 3.50 -48.12
CA GLY A 14 -0.68 3.71 -47.17
C GLY A 14 -1.07 2.44 -46.44
N ILE A 15 -1.05 1.29 -47.13
CA ILE A 15 -1.37 -0.01 -46.49
C ILE A 15 -0.24 -0.47 -45.56
N PHE A 16 1.01 -0.17 -45.89
CA PHE A 16 2.16 -0.54 -45.05
C PHE A 16 2.27 0.32 -43.78
N LEU A 17 1.92 1.61 -43.83
CA LEU A 17 1.87 2.47 -42.65
C LEU A 17 0.68 2.13 -41.70
N GLY A 18 -0.41 1.61 -42.26
CA GLY A 18 -1.58 1.20 -41.49
C GLY A 18 -1.37 -0.08 -40.65
N MET A 19 -0.45 -0.95 -41.05
CA MET A 19 -0.15 -2.22 -40.37
C MET A 19 0.84 -2.09 -39.21
N LEU A 20 1.51 -0.95 -39.06
CA LEU A 20 2.44 -0.72 -37.91
C LEU A 20 1.79 -0.16 -36.67
N ALA A 21 0.49 0.12 -36.68
CA ALA A 21 -0.20 0.86 -35.60
C ALA A 21 -1.02 -0.01 -34.64
N THR A 22 -0.98 -1.33 -34.74
CA THR A 22 -1.71 -2.19 -33.80
C THR A 22 -0.85 -3.32 -33.25
N SER A 23 0.26 -2.94 -32.57
CA SER A 23 0.76 -3.86 -31.56
C SER A 23 -0.26 -3.84 -30.41
N PRO A 24 -0.97 -4.93 -30.12
CA PRO A 24 -1.75 -4.99 -28.90
C PRO A 24 -0.73 -4.77 -27.78
N ILE A 25 -0.91 -3.70 -26.99
CA ILE A 25 -0.27 -3.59 -25.68
C ILE A 25 -0.67 -4.90 -25.00
N ALA A 26 0.31 -5.79 -24.82
CA ALA A 26 0.08 -7.05 -24.11
C ALA A 26 -0.51 -6.66 -22.77
N GLY A 27 -1.82 -6.74 -22.65
CA GLY A 27 -2.54 -6.49 -21.42
C GLY A 27 -1.93 -7.46 -20.40
N GLN A 28 -1.30 -6.93 -19.37
CA GLN A 28 -0.79 -7.77 -18.31
C GLN A 28 -1.97 -8.63 -17.84
N ALA A 29 -1.80 -9.95 -17.97
CA ALA A 29 -2.85 -10.89 -17.58
C ALA A 29 -3.30 -10.54 -16.16
N GLN A 30 -4.60 -10.36 -15.99
CA GLN A 30 -5.15 -10.05 -14.68
C GLN A 30 -4.84 -11.22 -13.74
N PRO A 31 -4.29 -10.98 -12.55
CA PRO A 31 -3.98 -12.04 -11.60
C PRO A 31 -5.26 -12.83 -11.27
N ALA A 32 -5.17 -14.16 -11.27
CA ALA A 32 -6.30 -15.03 -11.02
C ALA A 32 -6.75 -15.06 -9.55
N GLY A 33 -5.90 -14.62 -8.63
CA GLY A 33 -6.15 -14.69 -7.19
C GLY A 33 -6.85 -13.44 -6.63
N LYS A 34 -7.42 -13.59 -5.43
CA LYS A 34 -7.91 -12.45 -4.64
C LYS A 34 -6.72 -11.65 -4.09
N LEU A 35 -6.90 -10.35 -3.88
CA LEU A 35 -5.97 -9.58 -3.07
C LEU A 35 -6.15 -9.99 -1.60
N ILE A 36 -5.05 -10.33 -0.93
CA ILE A 36 -5.01 -10.68 0.49
C ILE A 36 -4.33 -9.55 1.22
N LEU A 37 -4.95 -9.03 2.27
CA LEU A 37 -4.40 -8.00 3.13
C LEU A 37 -4.28 -8.54 4.55
N TRP A 38 -3.09 -8.35 5.14
CA TRP A 38 -2.83 -8.65 6.54
C TRP A 38 -2.08 -7.50 7.19
N ALA A 39 -2.30 -7.29 8.50
CA ALA A 39 -1.64 -6.22 9.24
C ALA A 39 -1.36 -6.62 10.69
N ASP A 40 -0.31 -6.02 11.24
CA ASP A 40 -0.03 -5.97 12.67
C ASP A 40 0.40 -4.53 13.07
N PHE A 41 0.70 -4.33 14.35
CA PHE A 41 1.14 -3.03 14.85
C PHE A 41 2.37 -3.16 15.75
N ALA A 42 3.16 -2.09 15.78
CA ALA A 42 4.39 -2.00 16.55
C ALA A 42 4.66 -0.56 16.97
N VAL A 43 5.62 -0.37 17.85
CA VAL A 43 6.15 0.94 18.18
C VAL A 43 7.08 1.40 17.07
N PHE A 44 6.82 2.60 16.51
CA PHE A 44 7.69 3.21 15.50
C PHE A 44 8.39 4.44 16.10
N GLN A 45 9.41 4.17 16.91
CA GLN A 45 10.30 5.21 17.44
C GLN A 45 11.54 5.35 16.58
N PRO A 46 12.14 6.55 16.48
CA PRO A 46 13.45 6.69 15.84
C PRO A 46 14.53 5.88 16.55
N PRO A 47 15.45 5.24 15.82
CA PRO A 47 16.63 4.65 16.42
C PRO A 47 17.45 5.72 17.17
N PRO A 48 18.09 5.40 18.30
CA PRO A 48 18.28 4.07 18.91
C PRO A 48 17.24 3.70 19.99
N HIS A 49 15.98 4.18 19.89
CA HIS A 49 15.00 3.93 20.94
C HIS A 49 14.82 2.40 21.16
N PRO A 50 14.91 1.92 22.42
CA PRO A 50 14.92 0.48 22.72
C PRO A 50 13.60 -0.22 22.37
N GLU A 51 12.49 0.48 22.35
CA GLU A 51 11.18 -0.05 21.98
C GLU A 51 10.90 0.00 20.47
N ASN A 52 11.83 0.49 19.64
CA ASN A 52 11.59 0.55 18.21
C ASN A 52 11.33 -0.84 17.63
N CYS A 53 10.24 -0.96 16.85
CA CYS A 53 9.75 -2.19 16.25
C CYS A 53 9.27 -3.26 17.23
N THR A 54 9.16 -2.99 18.53
CA THR A 54 8.54 -3.93 19.48
C THR A 54 7.03 -3.98 19.27
N VAL A 55 6.46 -5.17 19.43
CA VAL A 55 5.01 -5.36 19.38
C VAL A 55 4.43 -5.01 20.76
N LYS A 56 3.54 -4.03 20.80
CA LYS A 56 2.75 -3.72 22.00
C LYS A 56 1.38 -3.19 21.59
N ASN A 57 0.40 -3.34 22.46
CA ASN A 57 -0.97 -2.91 22.21
C ASN A 57 -1.43 -1.73 23.11
N ARG A 58 -0.55 -1.20 23.97
CA ARG A 58 -0.81 -0.06 24.84
C ARG A 58 0.11 1.10 24.49
N PHE A 59 -0.45 2.24 24.15
CA PHE A 59 0.30 3.43 23.72
C PHE A 59 -0.10 4.63 24.58
N LYS A 60 0.88 5.47 24.91
CA LYS A 60 0.65 6.74 25.58
C LYS A 60 0.24 7.83 24.58
N LYS A 61 -0.36 8.89 25.07
CA LYS A 61 -0.60 10.12 24.30
C LYS A 61 0.72 10.66 23.76
N GLY A 62 0.73 11.11 22.50
CA GLY A 62 1.91 11.56 21.80
C GLY A 62 2.81 10.45 21.25
N GLU A 63 2.59 9.19 21.62
CA GLU A 63 3.36 8.04 21.13
C GLU A 63 2.96 7.65 19.70
N PRO A 64 3.91 7.21 18.86
CA PRO A 64 3.58 6.71 17.53
C PRO A 64 3.13 5.25 17.55
N VAL A 65 1.93 4.99 17.04
CA VAL A 65 1.46 3.65 16.66
C VAL A 65 1.90 3.39 15.24
N GLY A 66 2.72 2.37 15.03
CA GLY A 66 3.13 1.90 13.71
C GLY A 66 2.27 0.73 13.26
N PHE A 67 1.83 0.74 12.01
CA PHE A 67 1.18 -0.37 11.36
C PHE A 67 2.12 -0.97 10.32
N ARG A 68 2.29 -2.29 10.37
CA ARG A 68 2.97 -3.07 9.34
C ARG A 68 1.90 -3.83 8.57
N LEU A 69 1.90 -3.67 7.26
CA LEU A 69 0.87 -4.22 6.40
C LEU A 69 1.52 -5.02 5.27
N TYR A 70 0.81 -6.03 4.81
CA TYR A 70 1.27 -6.97 3.79
C TYR A 70 0.13 -7.20 2.81
N ALA A 71 0.39 -6.96 1.53
CA ALA A 71 -0.55 -7.24 0.45
C ALA A 71 0.03 -8.33 -0.45
N LEU A 72 -0.73 -9.39 -0.66
CA LEU A 72 -0.33 -10.56 -1.43
C LEU A 72 -1.34 -10.83 -2.54
N ASP A 73 -0.85 -11.32 -3.66
CA ASP A 73 -1.67 -11.99 -4.65
C ASP A 73 -2.00 -13.41 -4.17
N GLY A 74 -3.28 -13.69 -3.94
CA GLY A 74 -3.73 -14.99 -3.41
C GLY A 74 -3.61 -16.16 -4.39
N GLY A 75 -3.39 -15.88 -5.67
CA GLY A 75 -3.14 -16.94 -6.67
C GLY A 75 -1.69 -17.39 -6.72
N THR A 76 -0.75 -16.47 -6.47
CA THR A 76 0.69 -16.74 -6.54
C THR A 76 1.37 -16.75 -5.19
N ASN A 77 0.70 -16.26 -4.15
CA ASN A 77 1.24 -16.01 -2.81
C ASN A 77 2.49 -15.09 -2.82
N GLN A 78 2.60 -14.22 -3.82
CA GLN A 78 3.67 -13.25 -3.93
C GLN A 78 3.20 -11.86 -3.50
N PRO A 79 4.11 -10.99 -3.04
CA PRO A 79 3.77 -9.59 -2.73
C PRO A 79 3.13 -8.91 -3.94
N GLU A 80 2.10 -8.09 -3.70
CA GLU A 80 1.46 -7.26 -4.73
C GLU A 80 1.88 -5.79 -4.56
N PRO A 81 3.01 -5.38 -5.16
CA PRO A 81 3.62 -4.08 -4.90
C PRO A 81 2.80 -2.88 -5.42
N SER A 82 1.83 -3.12 -6.29
CA SER A 82 0.94 -2.07 -6.77
C SER A 82 -0.20 -1.73 -5.80
N ALA A 83 -0.32 -2.47 -4.69
CA ALA A 83 -1.37 -2.24 -3.71
C ALA A 83 -1.20 -0.87 -3.03
N GLN A 84 -2.26 -0.07 -3.09
CA GLN A 84 -2.43 1.15 -2.32
C GLN A 84 -3.22 0.79 -1.06
N ILE A 85 -2.63 1.04 0.11
CA ILE A 85 -3.21 0.63 1.39
C ILE A 85 -3.49 1.87 2.23
N VAL A 86 -4.65 1.90 2.88
CA VAL A 86 -5.04 2.95 3.83
C VAL A 86 -5.43 2.30 5.16
N VAL A 87 -4.89 2.82 6.25
CA VAL A 87 -5.30 2.48 7.61
C VAL A 87 -6.34 3.47 8.07
N HIS A 88 -7.50 2.98 8.46
CA HIS A 88 -8.63 3.75 8.98
C HIS A 88 -8.68 3.62 10.50
N ILE A 89 -8.64 4.74 11.21
CA ILE A 89 -8.66 4.77 12.67
C ILE A 89 -9.86 5.59 13.13
N LYS A 90 -10.60 5.05 14.11
CA LYS A 90 -11.67 5.78 14.81
C LYS A 90 -11.38 5.80 16.31
N HIS A 91 -11.19 7.00 16.86
CA HIS A 91 -10.89 7.17 18.27
C HIS A 91 -11.32 8.55 18.78
N GLY A 92 -11.96 8.60 19.95
CA GLY A 92 -12.41 9.85 20.56
C GLY A 92 -13.35 10.68 19.67
N GLY A 93 -14.23 10.04 18.91
CA GLY A 93 -15.15 10.71 17.98
C GLY A 93 -14.48 11.25 16.70
N LYS A 94 -13.17 11.08 16.53
CA LYS A 94 -12.41 11.48 15.35
C LYS A 94 -12.10 10.28 14.46
N THR A 95 -11.99 10.53 13.15
CA THR A 95 -11.55 9.54 12.16
C THR A 95 -10.26 10.01 11.51
N TYR A 96 -9.35 9.06 11.26
CA TYR A 96 -8.07 9.31 10.60
C TYR A 96 -7.88 8.26 9.51
N ASP A 97 -7.58 8.71 8.29
CA ASP A 97 -7.22 7.86 7.15
C ASP A 97 -5.74 8.08 6.84
N ILE A 98 -4.94 7.05 7.03
CA ILE A 98 -3.49 7.13 6.95
C ILE A 98 -3.00 6.26 5.80
N PRO A 99 -2.54 6.86 4.69
CA PRO A 99 -1.92 6.10 3.61
C PRO A 99 -0.68 5.37 4.09
N ALA A 100 -0.58 4.09 3.74
CA ALA A 100 0.60 3.30 4.03
C ALA A 100 1.64 3.43 2.91
N LEU A 101 2.89 3.50 3.33
CA LEU A 101 4.05 3.66 2.46
C LEU A 101 4.64 2.29 2.12
N TYR A 102 4.76 1.97 0.83
CA TYR A 102 5.42 0.75 0.38
C TYR A 102 6.93 0.80 0.65
N ARG A 103 7.47 -0.24 1.29
CA ARG A 103 8.86 -0.32 1.75
C ARG A 103 9.78 -1.08 0.80
N GLY A 104 9.25 -1.56 -0.31
CA GLY A 104 10.01 -2.32 -1.32
C GLY A 104 10.91 -1.48 -2.24
N VAL A 105 10.95 -0.16 -2.04
CA VAL A 105 11.81 0.76 -2.77
C VAL A 105 12.66 1.59 -1.80
N PRO A 106 13.85 2.08 -2.22
CA PRO A 106 14.68 2.95 -1.38
C PRO A 106 13.92 4.20 -0.93
N GLN A 107 13.97 4.51 0.34
CA GLN A 107 13.27 5.65 0.94
C GLN A 107 14.06 6.23 2.11
N LYS A 108 13.75 7.48 2.44
CA LYS A 108 14.27 8.14 3.64
C LYS A 108 13.21 8.22 4.72
N ASN A 109 13.64 8.09 5.96
CA ASN A 109 12.80 8.35 7.12
C ASN A 109 12.44 9.84 7.16
N SER A 110 11.14 10.17 7.23
CA SER A 110 10.65 11.55 7.22
C SER A 110 11.12 12.38 8.41
N ASP A 111 11.39 11.74 9.55
CA ASP A 111 11.72 12.42 10.79
C ASP A 111 13.24 12.64 10.94
N THR A 112 14.07 11.75 10.38
CA THR A 112 15.52 11.76 10.58
C THR A 112 16.32 11.96 9.28
N GLY A 113 15.71 11.85 8.11
CA GLY A 113 16.39 11.88 6.81
C GLY A 113 17.29 10.67 6.51
N THR A 114 17.37 9.70 7.42
CA THR A 114 18.21 8.50 7.25
C THR A 114 17.59 7.50 6.27
N ASP A 115 18.42 6.70 5.62
CA ASP A 115 17.94 5.65 4.71
C ASP A 115 17.21 4.56 5.50
N MET A 116 16.06 4.15 4.96
CA MET A 116 15.27 3.06 5.55
C MET A 116 15.58 1.74 4.84
N PRO A 117 15.66 0.62 5.57
CA PRO A 117 15.83 -0.70 4.96
C PRO A 117 14.73 -1.01 3.95
N VAL A 118 15.10 -1.50 2.77
CA VAL A 118 14.15 -1.99 1.76
C VAL A 118 13.51 -3.28 2.24
N ARG A 119 12.18 -3.38 2.13
CA ARG A 119 11.38 -4.55 2.52
C ARG A 119 10.29 -4.79 1.47
N ALA A 120 10.59 -5.61 0.48
CA ALA A 120 9.78 -5.80 -0.72
C ALA A 120 8.35 -6.31 -0.49
N ASN A 121 8.04 -6.86 0.67
CA ASN A 121 6.73 -7.41 1.00
C ASN A 121 5.94 -6.57 2.03
N GLN A 122 6.41 -5.35 2.38
CA GLN A 122 5.88 -4.61 3.52
C GLN A 122 5.46 -3.19 3.15
N TRP A 123 4.35 -2.75 3.72
CA TRP A 123 3.92 -1.35 3.82
C TRP A 123 3.94 -0.92 5.28
N THR A 124 4.12 0.37 5.52
CA THR A 124 4.08 0.94 6.87
C THR A 124 3.22 2.19 6.90
N ALA A 125 2.41 2.33 7.96
CA ALA A 125 1.71 3.55 8.29
C ALA A 125 2.02 3.94 9.74
N LYS A 126 2.03 5.25 10.03
CA LYS A 126 2.33 5.77 11.37
C LYS A 126 1.23 6.73 11.81
N TRP A 127 0.60 6.44 12.94
CA TRP A 127 -0.34 7.33 13.58
C TRP A 127 0.23 7.85 14.90
N LYS A 128 0.48 9.13 15.00
CA LYS A 128 0.86 9.75 16.25
C LYS A 128 -0.39 9.99 17.08
N VAL A 129 -0.49 9.35 18.24
CA VAL A 129 -1.62 9.50 19.15
C VAL A 129 -1.73 10.98 19.56
N PRO A 130 -2.86 11.66 19.33
CA PRO A 130 -3.02 13.04 19.76
C PRO A 130 -2.84 13.22 21.26
N ASN A 131 -2.26 14.33 21.67
CA ASN A 131 -2.07 14.62 23.11
C ASN A 131 -3.40 14.81 23.86
N ASP A 132 -4.45 15.22 23.15
CA ASP A 132 -5.81 15.38 23.64
C ASP A 132 -6.68 14.10 23.48
N ALA A 133 -6.11 13.00 22.98
CA ALA A 133 -6.85 11.77 22.78
C ALA A 133 -7.40 11.23 24.12
N PRO A 134 -8.64 10.76 24.19
CA PRO A 134 -9.14 10.06 25.35
C PRO A 134 -8.39 8.74 25.55
N THR A 135 -8.37 8.22 26.76
CA THR A 135 -7.92 6.85 27.03
C THR A 135 -8.98 5.86 26.54
N GLY A 136 -8.57 4.64 26.21
CA GLY A 136 -9.47 3.57 25.76
C GLY A 136 -9.05 2.91 24.46
N THR A 137 -9.86 1.97 24.03
CA THR A 137 -9.60 1.16 22.83
C THR A 137 -9.80 1.98 21.56
N VAL A 138 -8.90 1.78 20.59
CA VAL A 138 -8.93 2.36 19.26
C VAL A 138 -9.57 1.36 18.31
N GLN A 139 -10.57 1.79 17.55
CA GLN A 139 -11.09 1.01 16.44
C GLN A 139 -10.25 1.31 15.19
N TYR A 140 -9.80 0.27 14.51
CA TYR A 140 -9.05 0.42 13.28
C TYR A 140 -9.27 -0.73 12.31
N SER A 141 -9.07 -0.44 11.05
CA SER A 141 -9.09 -1.39 9.93
C SER A 141 -8.10 -0.93 8.88
N ALA A 142 -7.87 -1.76 7.87
CA ALA A 142 -7.12 -1.37 6.70
C ALA A 142 -7.84 -1.81 5.43
N THR A 143 -7.75 -1.00 4.39
CA THR A 143 -8.23 -1.34 3.04
C THR A 143 -7.08 -1.28 2.06
N ALA A 144 -7.13 -2.14 1.06
CA ALA A 144 -6.17 -2.17 -0.03
C ALA A 144 -6.89 -2.20 -1.38
N ARG A 145 -6.29 -1.57 -2.40
CA ARG A 145 -6.68 -1.67 -3.80
C ARG A 145 -5.42 -1.75 -4.66
N ASP A 146 -5.36 -2.70 -5.58
CA ASP A 146 -4.25 -2.83 -6.51
C ASP A 146 -4.54 -2.20 -7.89
N ARG A 147 -3.54 -2.22 -8.78
CA ARG A 147 -3.64 -1.70 -10.15
C ARG A 147 -4.65 -2.45 -11.01
N PHE A 148 -5.02 -3.68 -10.65
CA PHE A 148 -6.02 -4.50 -11.35
C PHE A 148 -7.44 -4.25 -10.85
N GLY A 149 -7.61 -3.36 -9.86
CA GLY A 149 -8.91 -3.01 -9.26
C GLY A 149 -9.39 -4.01 -8.21
N ARG A 150 -8.58 -5.02 -7.85
CA ARG A 150 -8.91 -5.93 -6.74
C ARG A 150 -8.85 -5.17 -5.43
N THR A 151 -9.75 -5.49 -4.53
CA THR A 151 -9.81 -4.86 -3.20
C THR A 151 -9.73 -5.91 -2.10
N ALA A 152 -9.18 -5.51 -0.96
CA ALA A 152 -9.18 -6.30 0.26
C ALA A 152 -9.43 -5.39 1.47
N GLU A 153 -10.04 -5.95 2.50
CA GLU A 153 -10.19 -5.31 3.80
C GLU A 153 -9.61 -6.24 4.87
N TRP A 154 -8.95 -5.64 5.85
CA TRP A 154 -8.49 -6.32 7.03
C TRP A 154 -8.99 -5.60 8.28
N LYS A 155 -9.43 -6.39 9.26
CA LYS A 155 -9.84 -5.92 10.60
C LYS A 155 -9.18 -6.82 11.65
N PRO A 156 -8.77 -6.29 12.80
CA PRO A 156 -8.30 -7.12 13.89
C PRO A 156 -9.40 -8.10 14.30
N GLN A 157 -9.03 -9.36 14.48
CA GLN A 157 -9.95 -10.35 15.04
C GLN A 157 -10.18 -10.02 16.51
N GLY A 158 -11.41 -10.17 16.99
CA GLY A 158 -11.82 -9.78 18.33
C GLY A 158 -10.97 -10.42 19.42
N GLY A 159 -10.45 -9.59 20.32
CA GLY A 159 -9.62 -9.98 21.43
C GLY A 159 -8.64 -8.88 21.83
N GLU A 160 -8.38 -8.70 23.11
CA GLU A 160 -7.52 -7.62 23.63
C GLU A 160 -6.12 -7.55 22.99
N PRO A 161 -5.41 -8.65 22.69
CA PRO A 161 -4.07 -8.56 22.09
C PRO A 161 -4.03 -7.86 20.74
N SER A 162 -5.13 -7.91 19.99
CA SER A 162 -5.22 -7.25 18.66
C SER A 162 -5.71 -5.80 18.76
N TRP A 163 -6.06 -5.29 19.94
CA TRP A 163 -6.62 -3.96 20.10
C TRP A 163 -5.57 -2.96 20.56
N VAL A 164 -5.42 -1.90 19.79
CA VAL A 164 -4.65 -0.73 20.23
C VAL A 164 -5.44 -0.03 21.34
N THR A 165 -4.80 0.21 22.48
CA THR A 165 -5.39 0.91 23.63
C THR A 165 -4.54 2.12 23.99
N ILE A 166 -5.18 3.29 24.10
CA ILE A 166 -4.53 4.50 24.58
C ILE A 166 -4.61 4.54 26.10
N VAL A 167 -3.45 4.69 26.73
CA VAL A 167 -3.28 4.82 28.17
C VAL A 167 -2.79 6.22 28.55
N GLN A 168 -2.79 6.53 29.86
CA GLN A 168 -2.25 7.80 30.36
C GLN A 168 -0.73 7.88 30.21
#